data_7b0e0132c4d18b7f0c84c91f2a72dbb6
#
_entry.id   7b0e0132c4d18b7f0c84c91f2a72dbb6
#
_cell.length_a   1.000
_cell.length_b   1.000
_cell.length_c   1.000
_cell.angle_alpha   90.00
_cell.angle_beta   90.00
_cell.angle_gamma   90.00
#
_symmetry.space_group_name_H-M   'P 1'
#
loop_
_entity.id
_entity.type
_entity.pdbx_description
1 polymer ?
#
loop_
_entity_poly.entity_id
_entity_poly.type
_entity_poly.pdbx_seq_one_letter_code
_entity_poly.pdbx_strand_id
1 'polypeptide(L)'
;MKGFGDYLRKVREQRRAEDATFSVRQLAARVGVEPSYLSKVERGQQPPPSEKTIAALARELDQDPDVLLAMAGKVSGDLQAIIRNRPKLFADLIRQLKDMPDHAVLRLVREVRDGEW
;
A
#
# COMPACT_ATOMS: atom_id res chain seq x y z
N MET A 1 -5.06 -0.40 -14.84
CA MET A 1 -5.15 -1.10 -13.58
C MET A 1 -6.04 -0.33 -12.64
N LYS A 2 -6.98 -0.97 -12.14
CA LYS A 2 -7.78 -0.44 -11.07
C LYS A 2 -6.97 -0.60 -9.80
N GLY A 3 -6.33 0.44 -9.44
CA GLY A 3 -5.29 0.35 -8.49
C GLY A 3 -5.72 0.60 -7.07
N PHE A 4 -5.13 1.61 -6.50
CA PHE A 4 -5.24 1.94 -5.08
C PHE A 4 -6.68 2.18 -4.64
N GLY A 5 -7.42 3.01 -5.36
CA GLY A 5 -8.77 3.40 -4.97
C GLY A 5 -9.75 2.22 -4.93
N ASP A 6 -9.72 1.39 -5.95
CA ASP A 6 -10.58 0.19 -6.02
C ASP A 6 -10.26 -0.80 -4.92
N TYR A 7 -8.99 -1.03 -4.65
CA TYR A 7 -8.56 -1.92 -3.56
C TYR A 7 -9.02 -1.38 -2.21
N LEU A 8 -8.80 -0.09 -1.97
CA LEU A 8 -9.21 0.58 -0.74
C LEU A 8 -10.71 0.43 -0.50
N ARG A 9 -11.50 0.70 -1.53
CA ARG A 9 -12.95 0.56 -1.47
C ARG A 9 -13.36 -0.88 -1.17
N LYS A 10 -12.77 -1.83 -1.85
CA LYS A 10 -13.06 -3.25 -1.66
C LYS A 10 -12.84 -3.67 -0.21
N VAL A 11 -11.69 -3.34 0.35
CA VAL A 11 -11.37 -3.69 1.73
C VAL A 11 -12.34 -3.00 2.71
N ARG A 12 -12.61 -1.70 2.49
CA ARG A 12 -13.54 -0.98 3.34
C ARG A 12 -14.95 -1.57 3.29
N GLU A 13 -15.45 -1.89 2.09
CA GLU A 13 -16.79 -2.47 1.93
C GLU A 13 -16.88 -3.85 2.56
N GLN A 14 -15.83 -4.66 2.49
CA GLN A 14 -15.79 -5.95 3.17
C GLN A 14 -15.91 -5.78 4.68
N ARG A 15 -15.26 -4.77 5.24
CA ARG A 15 -15.37 -4.47 6.66
C ARG A 15 -16.73 -3.92 7.02
N ARG A 16 -17.28 -3.07 6.16
CA ARG A 16 -18.59 -2.45 6.36
C ARG A 16 -19.71 -3.50 6.43
N ALA A 17 -19.58 -4.60 5.73
CA ALA A 17 -20.57 -5.67 5.74
C ALA A 17 -20.81 -6.21 7.15
N GLU A 18 -19.81 -6.13 8.02
CA GLU A 18 -19.89 -6.64 9.39
C GLU A 18 -19.86 -5.51 10.43
N ASP A 19 -19.48 -4.29 10.04
CA ASP A 19 -19.29 -3.19 10.98
C ASP A 19 -19.62 -1.87 10.27
N ALA A 20 -20.75 -1.26 10.65
CA ALA A 20 -21.22 -0.02 10.05
C ALA A 20 -20.27 1.17 10.23
N THR A 21 -19.30 1.08 11.18
CA THR A 21 -18.32 2.13 11.39
C THR A 21 -17.29 2.22 10.28
N PHE A 22 -17.37 1.34 9.28
CA PHE A 22 -16.53 1.38 8.08
C PHE A 22 -17.21 2.03 6.88
N SER A 23 -18.20 2.89 7.11
CA SER A 23 -18.69 3.78 6.05
C SER A 23 -17.57 4.76 5.65
N VAL A 24 -17.66 5.33 4.45
CA VAL A 24 -16.70 6.35 4.01
C VAL A 24 -16.62 7.49 5.02
N ARG A 25 -17.78 7.96 5.49
CA ARG A 25 -17.86 9.07 6.43
C ARG A 25 -17.09 8.78 7.73
N GLN A 26 -17.33 7.61 8.31
CA GLN A 26 -16.73 7.28 9.60
C GLN A 26 -15.24 6.95 9.47
N LEU A 27 -14.86 6.24 8.42
CA LEU A 27 -13.44 5.98 8.18
C LEU A 27 -12.68 7.28 7.92
N ALA A 28 -13.23 8.17 7.10
CA ALA A 28 -12.63 9.47 6.82
C ALA A 28 -12.41 10.27 8.10
N ALA A 29 -13.39 10.27 9.00
CA ALA A 29 -13.28 10.97 10.30
C ALA A 29 -12.12 10.40 11.13
N ARG A 30 -11.97 9.08 11.15
CA ARG A 30 -10.90 8.44 11.95
C ARG A 30 -9.51 8.73 11.40
N VAL A 31 -9.37 8.83 10.08
CA VAL A 31 -8.06 9.13 9.47
C VAL A 31 -7.82 10.62 9.24
N GLY A 32 -8.80 11.47 9.58
CA GLY A 32 -8.62 12.92 9.55
C GLY A 32 -8.73 13.57 8.18
N VAL A 33 -9.56 13.00 7.28
CA VAL A 33 -9.80 13.59 5.96
C VAL A 33 -11.28 13.80 5.73
N GLU A 34 -11.61 14.63 4.73
CA GLU A 34 -13.01 14.88 4.36
C GLU A 34 -13.61 13.64 3.69
N PRO A 35 -14.88 13.30 4.00
CA PRO A 35 -15.53 12.15 3.36
C PRO A 35 -15.60 12.25 1.84
N SER A 36 -15.86 13.45 1.32
CA SER A 36 -15.89 13.66 -0.13
C SER A 36 -14.55 13.40 -0.78
N TYR A 37 -13.46 13.78 -0.10
CA TYR A 37 -12.10 13.49 -0.57
C TYR A 37 -11.83 11.99 -0.62
N LEU A 38 -12.14 11.28 0.47
CA LEU A 38 -11.92 9.83 0.52
C LEU A 38 -12.74 9.11 -0.56
N SER A 39 -14.00 9.53 -0.74
CA SER A 39 -14.85 8.99 -1.80
C SER A 39 -14.24 9.18 -3.19
N LYS A 40 -13.66 10.36 -3.46
CA LYS A 40 -13.01 10.63 -4.74
C LYS A 40 -11.75 9.81 -4.93
N VAL A 41 -10.98 9.59 -3.87
CA VAL A 41 -9.81 8.70 -3.92
C VAL A 41 -10.23 7.29 -4.30
N GLU A 42 -11.30 6.78 -3.68
CA GLU A 42 -11.81 5.44 -3.98
C GLU A 42 -12.28 5.30 -5.42
N ARG A 43 -12.82 6.36 -5.99
CA ARG A 43 -13.30 6.35 -7.38
C ARG A 43 -12.21 6.68 -8.41
N GLY A 44 -10.99 6.92 -7.96
CA GLY A 44 -9.89 7.27 -8.84
C GLY A 44 -9.94 8.70 -9.35
N GLN A 45 -10.76 9.57 -8.74
CA GLN A 45 -10.90 10.97 -9.13
C GLN A 45 -9.92 11.89 -8.43
N GLN A 46 -9.20 11.38 -7.45
CA GLN A 46 -8.11 12.04 -6.77
C GLN A 46 -6.93 11.06 -6.69
N PRO A 47 -5.69 11.56 -6.75
CA PRO A 47 -4.53 10.68 -6.58
C PRO A 47 -4.48 10.11 -5.18
N PRO A 48 -3.69 9.03 -4.98
CA PRO A 48 -3.52 8.48 -3.63
C PRO A 48 -3.06 9.54 -2.63
N PRO A 49 -3.49 9.43 -1.36
CA PRO A 49 -3.12 10.38 -0.32
C PRO A 49 -1.63 10.34 0.02
N SER A 50 -1.23 11.18 0.97
CA SER A 50 0.12 11.17 1.53
C SER A 50 0.44 9.86 2.24
N GLU A 51 1.73 9.60 2.44
CA GLU A 51 2.20 8.44 3.20
C GLU A 51 1.52 8.34 4.56
N LYS A 52 1.43 9.46 5.28
CA LYS A 52 0.81 9.50 6.60
C LYS A 52 -0.64 9.05 6.57
N THR A 53 -1.41 9.54 5.61
CA THR A 53 -2.82 9.18 5.46
C THR A 53 -2.97 7.72 5.04
N ILE A 54 -2.15 7.25 4.12
CA ILE A 54 -2.17 5.84 3.70
C ILE A 54 -1.85 4.92 4.88
N ALA A 55 -0.86 5.28 5.70
CA ALA A 55 -0.52 4.51 6.89
C ALA A 55 -1.69 4.46 7.89
N ALA A 56 -2.39 5.59 8.07
CA ALA A 56 -3.57 5.64 8.93
C ALA A 56 -4.71 4.75 8.39
N LEU A 57 -4.96 4.81 7.08
CA LEU A 57 -5.95 3.94 6.42
C LEU A 57 -5.60 2.47 6.60
N ALA A 58 -4.34 2.12 6.39
CA ALA A 58 -3.88 0.74 6.56
C ALA A 58 -4.13 0.23 7.98
N ARG A 59 -3.83 1.07 8.97
CA ARG A 59 -4.05 0.73 10.37
C ARG A 59 -5.53 0.48 10.67
N GLU A 60 -6.40 1.38 10.21
CA GLU A 60 -7.84 1.27 10.43
C GLU A 60 -8.43 0.05 9.73
N LEU A 61 -7.90 -0.31 8.57
CA LEU A 61 -8.41 -1.41 7.76
C LEU A 61 -7.66 -2.72 8.02
N ASP A 62 -6.73 -2.73 8.96
CA ASP A 62 -5.89 -3.88 9.29
C ASP A 62 -5.14 -4.43 8.07
N GLN A 63 -4.53 -3.53 7.33
CA GLN A 63 -3.72 -3.84 6.16
C GLN A 63 -2.26 -3.51 6.44
N ASP A 64 -1.36 -4.20 5.75
CA ASP A 64 0.06 -3.89 5.81
C ASP A 64 0.31 -2.52 5.17
N PRO A 65 0.83 -1.53 5.90
CA PRO A 65 1.03 -0.19 5.37
C PRO A 65 2.03 -0.15 4.22
N ASP A 66 3.05 -0.99 4.22
CA ASP A 66 4.02 -1.04 3.12
C ASP A 66 3.38 -1.55 1.84
N VAL A 67 2.49 -2.54 1.95
CA VAL A 67 1.75 -3.05 0.80
C VAL A 67 0.79 -1.99 0.26
N LEU A 68 0.06 -1.32 1.14
CA LEU A 68 -0.89 -0.29 0.72
C LEU A 68 -0.16 0.88 0.04
N LEU A 69 0.99 1.28 0.58
CA LEU A 69 1.84 2.28 -0.04
C LEU A 69 2.33 1.85 -1.42
N ALA A 70 2.77 0.59 -1.53
CA ALA A 70 3.26 0.05 -2.80
C ALA A 70 2.16 0.08 -3.88
N MET A 71 0.92 -0.20 -3.50
CA MET A 71 -0.21 -0.11 -4.42
C MET A 71 -0.44 1.31 -4.91
N ALA A 72 -0.04 2.31 -4.14
CA ALA A 72 -0.06 3.72 -4.54
C ALA A 72 1.20 4.14 -5.30
N GLY A 73 2.10 3.21 -5.60
CA GLY A 73 3.37 3.50 -6.25
C GLY A 73 4.38 4.18 -5.34
N LYS A 74 4.24 4.00 -4.04
CA LYS A 74 5.08 4.67 -3.04
C LYS A 74 5.84 3.65 -2.19
N VAL A 75 6.90 4.14 -1.56
CA VAL A 75 7.71 3.35 -0.62
C VAL A 75 7.79 4.14 0.68
N SER A 76 7.63 3.45 1.81
CA SER A 76 7.70 4.11 3.12
C SER A 76 9.04 4.80 3.33
N GLY A 77 9.06 5.82 4.22
CA GLY A 77 10.28 6.55 4.53
C GLY A 77 11.42 5.64 5.02
N ASP A 78 11.08 4.62 5.81
CA ASP A 78 12.05 3.66 6.30
C ASP A 78 12.68 2.85 5.16
N LEU A 79 11.86 2.38 4.22
CA LEU A 79 12.36 1.64 3.06
C LEU A 79 13.12 2.55 2.11
N GLN A 80 12.70 3.80 1.97
CA GLN A 80 13.44 4.78 1.18
C GLN A 80 14.85 5.00 1.71
N ALA A 81 15.03 4.99 3.03
CA ALA A 81 16.36 5.12 3.63
C ALA A 81 17.27 3.96 3.22
N ILE A 82 16.73 2.74 3.17
CA ILE A 82 17.48 1.57 2.72
C ILE A 82 17.91 1.73 1.26
N ILE A 83 17.01 2.21 0.41
CA ILE A 83 17.30 2.48 -0.99
C ILE A 83 18.43 3.51 -1.12
N ARG A 84 18.35 4.61 -0.38
CA ARG A 84 19.37 5.67 -0.42
C ARG A 84 20.74 5.20 0.05
N ASN A 85 20.77 4.25 0.97
CA ASN A 85 22.02 3.72 1.48
C ASN A 85 22.73 2.79 0.49
N ARG A 86 21.98 2.17 -0.42
CA ARG A 86 22.51 1.21 -1.40
C ARG A 86 21.89 1.41 -2.78
N PRO A 87 22.04 2.62 -3.35
CA PRO A 87 21.30 2.97 -4.56
C PRO A 87 21.63 2.11 -5.77
N LYS A 88 22.91 1.76 -5.96
CA LYS A 88 23.33 0.97 -7.12
C LYS A 88 22.84 -0.46 -7.02
N LEU A 89 22.95 -1.06 -5.84
CA LEU A 89 22.49 -2.43 -5.61
C LEU A 89 20.98 -2.51 -5.73
N PHE A 90 20.26 -1.52 -5.18
CA PHE A 90 18.81 -1.50 -5.26
C PHE A 90 18.34 -1.33 -6.71
N ALA A 91 18.95 -0.42 -7.46
CA ALA A 91 18.57 -0.21 -8.86
C ALA A 91 18.79 -1.47 -9.69
N ASP A 92 19.91 -2.17 -9.46
CA ASP A 92 20.20 -3.40 -10.15
C ASP A 92 19.20 -4.50 -9.79
N LEU A 93 18.89 -4.64 -8.51
CA LEU A 93 17.89 -5.60 -8.05
C LEU A 93 16.54 -5.38 -8.74
N ILE A 94 16.05 -4.13 -8.76
CA ILE A 94 14.76 -3.81 -9.37
C ILE A 94 14.78 -4.11 -10.86
N ARG A 95 15.89 -3.82 -11.55
CA ARG A 95 16.00 -4.13 -12.98
C ARG A 95 15.92 -5.64 -13.23
N GLN A 96 16.54 -6.44 -12.35
CA GLN A 96 16.47 -7.89 -12.46
C GLN A 96 15.07 -8.41 -12.21
N LEU A 97 14.32 -7.80 -11.28
CA LEU A 97 12.96 -8.22 -10.96
C LEU A 97 11.96 -7.89 -12.06
N LYS A 98 12.28 -6.92 -12.92
CA LYS A 98 11.36 -6.37 -13.92
C LYS A 98 10.70 -7.45 -14.78
N ASP A 99 11.48 -8.42 -15.23
CA ASP A 99 11.01 -9.46 -16.15
C ASP A 99 10.84 -10.83 -15.48
N MET A 100 10.98 -10.90 -14.15
CA MET A 100 10.81 -12.15 -13.42
C MET A 100 9.33 -12.45 -13.21
N PRO A 101 8.90 -13.70 -13.42
CA PRO A 101 7.55 -14.10 -13.06
C PRO A 101 7.37 -14.17 -11.54
N ASP A 102 6.13 -14.06 -11.08
CA ASP A 102 5.83 -14.01 -9.64
C ASP A 102 6.39 -15.19 -8.86
N HIS A 103 6.34 -16.40 -9.41
CA HIS A 103 6.86 -17.58 -8.70
C HIS A 103 8.37 -17.50 -8.47
N ALA A 104 9.11 -16.89 -9.39
CA ALA A 104 10.55 -16.68 -9.22
C ALA A 104 10.84 -15.61 -8.18
N VAL A 105 10.05 -14.54 -8.16
CA VAL A 105 10.15 -13.50 -7.12
C VAL A 105 9.86 -14.09 -5.74
N LEU A 106 8.82 -14.90 -5.63
CA LEU A 106 8.46 -15.56 -4.36
C LEU A 106 9.58 -16.48 -3.87
N ARG A 107 10.23 -17.20 -4.78
CA ARG A 107 11.38 -18.04 -4.42
C ARG A 107 12.53 -17.20 -3.87
N LEU A 108 12.82 -16.09 -4.54
CA LEU A 108 13.87 -15.17 -4.09
C LEU A 108 13.57 -14.62 -2.70
N VAL A 109 12.32 -14.19 -2.47
CA VAL A 109 11.88 -13.68 -1.17
C VAL A 109 12.08 -14.73 -0.08
N ARG A 110 11.72 -15.98 -0.35
CA ARG A 110 11.92 -17.08 0.62
C ARG A 110 13.39 -17.34 0.91
N GLU A 111 14.23 -17.34 -0.09
CA GLU A 111 15.67 -17.51 0.10
C GLU A 111 16.27 -16.41 0.96
N VAL A 112 15.87 -15.16 0.72
CA VAL A 112 16.37 -14.02 1.49
C VAL A 112 15.85 -14.09 2.92
N ARG A 113 14.58 -14.39 3.12
CA ARG A 113 13.96 -14.46 4.45
C ARG A 113 14.51 -15.60 5.29
N ASP A 114 14.68 -16.77 4.67
CA ASP A 114 15.02 -18.01 5.38
C ASP A 114 16.51 -18.35 5.31
N GLY A 115 17.29 -17.60 4.54
CA GLY A 115 18.71 -17.84 4.36
C GLY A 115 19.55 -17.43 5.56
N GLU A 116 20.75 -18.00 5.63
CA GLU A 116 21.74 -17.63 6.63
C GLU A 116 22.75 -16.67 5.99
N TRP A 117 22.95 -15.53 6.60
CA TRP A 117 23.85 -14.49 6.07
C TRP A 117 25.08 -14.31 6.91
#